data_961cfaf2381efcd53ba38308e2129ed9
#
_entry.id   961cfaf2381efcd53ba38308e2129ed9
#
_cell.length_a   1.000
_cell.length_b   1.000
_cell.length_c   1.000
_cell.angle_alpha   90.00
_cell.angle_beta   90.00
_cell.angle_gamma   90.00
#
_symmetry.space_group_name_H-M   'P 1'
#
loop_
_entity.id
_entity.type
_entity.pdbx_description
1 polymer ?
#
loop_
_entity_poly.entity_id
_entity_poly.type
_entity_poly.pdbx_seq_one_letter_code
_entity_poly.pdbx_strand_id
1 'polypeptide(L)'
;MGAWVLFLRSGVMQMRNMFWPLRRKSRRRMARIVVDGPITGATRQRVLKALREVKQREFPALLLRIDSPGGTVGDSQEIHAALLRLREHGCRVVASFGNISASGGVYIGVAAEKIVANPGTITGSIGVILRGNDLSKVFERIGIRFDTVKSGPFKDILSPDRPLSDAERALLQELIDSSYGQFVGVVAKGRNLELETVKRFADGRVFSGEQAQALGLVDELGDEDHARRLAAKLAELDEDDIRPVTLGKQRRKLSGLLPGSQLLHQLQQRLSLELMGSGQVLWLYRP
;
A
#
# COMPACT_ATOMS: atom_id res chain seq x y z
N MET A 1 -13.00 -21.80 -58.39
CA MET A 1 -12.05 -21.39 -57.33
C MET A 1 -12.32 -19.95 -56.85
N GLY A 2 -13.54 -19.52 -56.60
CA GLY A 2 -13.86 -18.13 -56.26
C GLY A 2 -14.78 -17.91 -55.07
N ALA A 3 -15.23 -18.97 -54.38
CA ALA A 3 -16.24 -18.85 -53.34
C ALA A 3 -15.72 -18.89 -51.87
N TRP A 4 -14.45 -19.24 -51.64
CA TRP A 4 -13.88 -19.40 -50.29
C TRP A 4 -13.19 -18.15 -49.72
N VAL A 5 -12.90 -17.15 -50.54
CA VAL A 5 -12.17 -15.92 -50.09
C VAL A 5 -13.13 -14.88 -49.47
N LEU A 6 -14.42 -14.94 -49.82
CA LEU A 6 -15.42 -13.99 -49.30
C LEU A 6 -15.97 -14.33 -47.89
N PHE A 7 -15.91 -15.60 -47.48
CA PHE A 7 -16.41 -16.02 -46.14
C PHE A 7 -15.43 -15.72 -45.01
N LEU A 8 -14.12 -15.62 -45.29
CA LEU A 8 -13.12 -15.30 -44.27
C LEU A 8 -13.02 -13.79 -43.96
N ARG A 9 -13.49 -12.90 -44.87
CA ARG A 9 -13.53 -11.45 -44.62
C ARG A 9 -14.69 -11.01 -43.75
N SER A 10 -15.82 -11.74 -43.75
CA SER A 10 -17.00 -11.39 -42.94
C SER A 10 -16.84 -11.79 -41.46
N GLY A 11 -16.13 -12.87 -41.16
CA GLY A 11 -15.93 -13.35 -39.79
C GLY A 11 -14.98 -12.46 -38.94
N VAL A 12 -13.96 -11.88 -39.55
CA VAL A 12 -13.03 -10.98 -38.84
C VAL A 12 -13.64 -9.60 -38.56
N MET A 13 -14.53 -9.16 -39.44
CA MET A 13 -15.23 -7.88 -39.24
C MET A 13 -16.30 -7.94 -38.13
N GLN A 14 -16.95 -9.09 -37.94
CA GLN A 14 -17.93 -9.27 -36.85
C GLN A 14 -17.26 -9.40 -35.47
N MET A 15 -16.05 -9.97 -35.37
CA MET A 15 -15.32 -10.02 -34.08
C MET A 15 -14.83 -8.64 -33.59
N ARG A 16 -14.48 -7.74 -34.49
CA ARG A 16 -14.05 -6.36 -34.08
C ARG A 16 -15.16 -5.53 -33.48
N ASN A 17 -16.40 -5.74 -33.90
CA ASN A 17 -17.56 -4.99 -33.39
C ASN A 17 -18.17 -5.57 -32.11
N MET A 18 -17.87 -6.82 -31.75
CA MET A 18 -18.41 -7.46 -30.54
C MET A 18 -17.63 -7.03 -29.26
N PHE A 19 -16.41 -6.50 -29.38
CA PHE A 19 -15.64 -5.96 -28.25
C PHE A 19 -15.87 -4.46 -27.99
N TRP A 20 -16.49 -3.73 -28.91
CA TRP A 20 -16.74 -2.30 -28.80
C TRP A 20 -17.72 -1.89 -27.67
N PRO A 21 -18.82 -2.61 -27.42
CA PRO A 21 -19.76 -2.21 -26.35
C PRO A 21 -19.22 -2.44 -24.92
N LEU A 22 -18.28 -3.38 -24.72
CA LEU A 22 -17.66 -3.62 -23.42
C LEU A 22 -16.67 -2.48 -23.02
N ARG A 23 -15.94 -1.92 -23.97
CA ARG A 23 -15.07 -0.74 -23.78
C ARG A 23 -15.83 0.52 -23.38
N ARG A 24 -17.03 0.74 -23.95
CA ARG A 24 -17.89 1.88 -23.63
C ARG A 24 -18.53 1.81 -22.23
N LYS A 25 -18.79 0.60 -21.71
CA LYS A 25 -19.39 0.41 -20.39
C LYS A 25 -18.44 0.69 -19.23
N SER A 26 -17.12 0.55 -19.41
CA SER A 26 -16.15 0.81 -18.34
C SER A 26 -15.87 2.30 -18.12
N ARG A 27 -16.00 3.15 -19.15
CA ARG A 27 -15.82 4.61 -19.04
C ARG A 27 -16.91 5.31 -18.20
N ARG A 28 -17.99 4.63 -17.85
CA ARG A 28 -19.05 5.14 -16.96
C ARG A 28 -19.01 4.46 -15.58
N ARG A 29 -17.91 3.80 -15.23
CA ARG A 29 -17.77 3.06 -13.99
C ARG A 29 -16.54 3.51 -13.24
N MET A 30 -16.62 3.46 -11.93
CA MET A 30 -15.50 3.68 -11.03
C MET A 30 -14.91 2.34 -10.60
N ALA A 31 -13.57 2.25 -10.52
CA ALA A 31 -12.91 1.14 -9.86
C ALA A 31 -12.81 1.38 -8.35
N ARG A 32 -12.81 0.32 -7.57
CA ARG A 32 -12.49 0.34 -6.14
C ARG A 32 -11.42 -0.70 -5.86
N ILE A 33 -10.35 -0.29 -5.20
CA ILE A 33 -9.30 -1.18 -4.70
C ILE A 33 -9.17 -0.99 -3.20
N VAL A 34 -8.99 -2.08 -2.46
CA VAL A 34 -8.80 -2.06 -1.00
C VAL A 34 -7.39 -2.50 -0.67
N VAL A 35 -6.68 -1.67 0.08
CA VAL A 35 -5.40 -2.00 0.74
C VAL A 35 -5.71 -2.20 2.20
N ASP A 36 -5.86 -3.45 2.61
CA ASP A 36 -6.23 -3.86 3.98
C ASP A 36 -5.10 -4.66 4.63
N GLY A 37 -4.91 -4.44 5.92
CA GLY A 37 -3.86 -5.08 6.71
C GLY A 37 -2.43 -4.66 6.30
N PRO A 38 -1.40 -5.42 6.72
CA PRO A 38 -0.01 -5.09 6.44
C PRO A 38 0.33 -5.08 4.94
N ILE A 39 1.16 -4.11 4.54
CA ILE A 39 1.67 -4.03 3.17
C ILE A 39 2.87 -4.96 3.05
N THR A 40 2.67 -6.03 2.30
CA THR A 40 3.64 -7.10 2.04
C THR A 40 3.72 -7.39 0.55
N GLY A 41 4.64 -8.25 0.13
CA GLY A 41 4.73 -8.71 -1.27
C GLY A 41 3.42 -9.28 -1.81
N ALA A 42 2.63 -9.96 -0.97
CA ALA A 42 1.30 -10.47 -1.36
C ALA A 42 0.31 -9.33 -1.60
N THR A 43 0.29 -8.32 -0.72
CA THR A 43 -0.53 -7.10 -0.87
C THR A 43 -0.13 -6.36 -2.14
N ARG A 44 1.16 -6.14 -2.35
CA ARG A 44 1.69 -5.50 -3.56
C ARG A 44 1.26 -6.21 -4.84
N GLN A 45 1.47 -7.53 -4.94
CA GLN A 45 1.09 -8.31 -6.13
C GLN A 45 -0.40 -8.19 -6.45
N ARG A 46 -1.26 -8.29 -5.42
CA ARG A 46 -2.71 -8.14 -5.53
C ARG A 46 -3.10 -6.76 -6.04
N VAL A 47 -2.55 -5.71 -5.43
CA VAL A 47 -2.86 -4.31 -5.77
C VAL A 47 -2.35 -3.96 -7.16
N LEU A 48 -1.09 -4.32 -7.49
CA LEU A 48 -0.54 -4.06 -8.83
C LEU A 48 -1.31 -4.77 -9.94
N LYS A 49 -1.81 -6.00 -9.69
CA LYS A 49 -2.68 -6.70 -10.63
C LYS A 49 -3.99 -5.93 -10.84
N ALA A 50 -4.61 -5.45 -9.76
CA ALA A 50 -5.84 -4.67 -9.83
C ALA A 50 -5.62 -3.32 -10.55
N LEU A 51 -4.51 -2.61 -10.29
CA LEU A 51 -4.18 -1.36 -10.98
C LEU A 51 -3.96 -1.57 -12.49
N ARG A 52 -3.33 -2.69 -12.89
CA ARG A 52 -3.24 -3.05 -14.31
C ARG A 52 -4.63 -3.27 -14.94
N GLU A 53 -5.55 -3.90 -14.22
CA GLU A 53 -6.93 -4.09 -14.69
C GLU A 53 -7.67 -2.75 -14.80
N VAL A 54 -7.49 -1.81 -13.84
CA VAL A 54 -8.03 -0.44 -13.92
C VAL A 54 -7.58 0.23 -15.21
N LYS A 55 -6.28 0.18 -15.50
CA LYS A 55 -5.71 0.77 -16.73
C LYS A 55 -6.24 0.09 -17.99
N GLN A 56 -6.21 -1.25 -18.06
CA GLN A 56 -6.65 -2.01 -19.24
C GLN A 56 -8.13 -1.81 -19.57
N ARG A 57 -8.98 -1.62 -18.55
CA ARG A 57 -10.41 -1.38 -18.69
C ARG A 57 -10.77 0.10 -18.80
N GLU A 58 -9.76 0.99 -18.80
CA GLU A 58 -9.91 2.43 -18.95
C GLU A 58 -10.92 3.04 -17.95
N PHE A 59 -10.83 2.65 -16.66
CA PHE A 59 -11.64 3.29 -15.63
C PHE A 59 -11.24 4.76 -15.47
N PRO A 60 -12.19 5.72 -15.55
CA PRO A 60 -11.88 7.14 -15.39
C PRO A 60 -11.59 7.53 -13.93
N ALA A 61 -12.07 6.74 -12.97
CA ALA A 61 -11.89 6.98 -11.54
C ALA A 61 -11.52 5.72 -10.78
N LEU A 62 -10.69 5.89 -9.75
CA LEU A 62 -10.32 4.89 -8.76
C LEU A 62 -10.59 5.42 -7.35
N LEU A 63 -11.45 4.73 -6.60
CA LEU A 63 -11.57 4.86 -5.16
C LEU A 63 -10.58 3.88 -4.51
N LEU A 64 -9.55 4.42 -3.86
CA LEU A 64 -8.52 3.64 -3.17
C LEU A 64 -8.83 3.63 -1.67
N ARG A 65 -9.44 2.56 -1.16
CA ARG A 65 -9.65 2.36 0.28
C ARG A 65 -8.39 1.84 0.93
N ILE A 66 -7.88 2.53 1.94
CA ILE A 66 -6.69 2.12 2.70
C ILE A 66 -7.11 1.91 4.16
N ASP A 67 -6.88 0.71 4.67
CA ASP A 67 -7.07 0.34 6.08
C ASP A 67 -5.86 -0.51 6.50
N SER A 68 -4.71 0.15 6.71
CA SER A 68 -3.40 -0.49 6.82
C SER A 68 -2.50 0.24 7.82
N PRO A 69 -1.80 -0.50 8.70
CA PRO A 69 -0.76 0.08 9.56
C PRO A 69 0.54 0.41 8.81
N GLY A 70 0.63 0.12 7.51
CA GLY A 70 1.85 0.20 6.72
C GLY A 70 2.49 -1.17 6.48
N GLY A 71 3.80 -1.22 6.22
CA GLY A 71 4.53 -2.45 5.95
C GLY A 71 5.91 -2.22 5.34
N THR A 72 6.32 -3.08 4.42
CA THR A 72 7.65 -3.00 3.78
C THR A 72 7.77 -1.78 2.88
N VAL A 73 8.96 -1.17 2.91
CA VAL A 73 9.29 0.05 2.15
C VAL A 73 9.12 -0.17 0.66
N GLY A 74 9.81 -1.18 0.10
CA GLY A 74 9.80 -1.43 -1.34
C GLY A 74 8.41 -1.77 -1.89
N ASP A 75 7.61 -2.56 -1.16
CA ASP A 75 6.24 -2.88 -1.59
C ASP A 75 5.34 -1.62 -1.63
N SER A 76 5.49 -0.72 -0.64
CA SER A 76 4.77 0.55 -0.60
C SER A 76 5.18 1.47 -1.76
N GLN A 77 6.48 1.53 -2.07
CA GLN A 77 7.03 2.31 -3.18
C GLN A 77 6.50 1.85 -4.54
N GLU A 78 6.46 0.54 -4.78
CA GLU A 78 5.96 -0.01 -6.05
C GLU A 78 4.47 0.30 -6.26
N ILE A 79 3.67 0.20 -5.20
CA ILE A 79 2.23 0.54 -5.27
C ILE A 79 2.06 2.04 -5.53
N HIS A 80 2.78 2.89 -4.79
CA HIS A 80 2.75 4.34 -4.98
C HIS A 80 3.12 4.74 -6.41
N ALA A 81 4.23 4.22 -6.93
CA ALA A 81 4.67 4.50 -8.30
C ALA A 81 3.65 4.03 -9.36
N ALA A 82 2.97 2.90 -9.12
CA ALA A 82 1.93 2.42 -10.02
C ALA A 82 0.68 3.32 -10.01
N LEU A 83 0.31 3.90 -8.86
CA LEU A 83 -0.78 4.87 -8.75
C LEU A 83 -0.46 6.17 -9.48
N LEU A 84 0.77 6.69 -9.36
CA LEU A 84 1.19 7.88 -10.11
C LEU A 84 1.08 7.65 -11.61
N ARG A 85 1.61 6.53 -12.11
CA ARG A 85 1.47 6.16 -13.54
C ARG A 85 0.01 6.02 -13.98
N LEU A 86 -0.88 5.56 -13.11
CA LEU A 86 -2.30 5.47 -13.42
C LEU A 86 -2.93 6.85 -13.57
N ARG A 87 -2.56 7.81 -12.70
CA ARG A 87 -2.99 9.21 -12.79
C ARG A 87 -2.48 9.88 -14.07
N GLU A 88 -1.23 9.66 -14.44
CA GLU A 88 -0.64 10.14 -15.70
C GLU A 88 -1.41 9.64 -16.95
N HIS A 89 -2.09 8.49 -16.84
CA HIS A 89 -2.98 7.96 -17.88
C HIS A 89 -4.42 8.51 -17.80
N GLY A 90 -4.67 9.51 -16.95
CA GLY A 90 -5.95 10.22 -16.86
C GLY A 90 -6.97 9.60 -15.92
N CYS A 91 -6.61 8.58 -15.12
CA CYS A 91 -7.51 8.05 -14.09
C CYS A 91 -7.44 8.94 -12.84
N ARG A 92 -8.60 9.47 -12.39
CA ARG A 92 -8.71 10.24 -11.15
C ARG A 92 -8.64 9.31 -9.95
N VAL A 93 -7.76 9.57 -9.01
CA VAL A 93 -7.54 8.72 -7.84
C VAL A 93 -7.88 9.48 -6.56
N VAL A 94 -8.85 8.98 -5.80
CA VAL A 94 -9.17 9.47 -4.46
C VAL A 94 -8.88 8.37 -3.45
N ALA A 95 -8.09 8.68 -2.42
CA ALA A 95 -7.85 7.79 -1.30
C ALA A 95 -8.89 8.01 -0.19
N SER A 96 -9.45 6.92 0.32
CA SER A 96 -10.30 6.91 1.51
C SER A 96 -9.55 6.18 2.62
N PHE A 97 -9.16 6.88 3.67
CA PHE A 97 -8.51 6.31 4.83
C PHE A 97 -9.54 5.65 5.75
N GLY A 98 -9.25 4.41 6.16
CA GLY A 98 -10.09 3.58 7.01
C GLY A 98 -9.96 3.89 8.49
N ASN A 99 -10.07 2.85 9.31
CA ASN A 99 -9.82 2.97 10.74
C ASN A 99 -8.37 3.38 11.00
N ILE A 100 -7.45 2.77 10.21
CA ILE A 100 -6.04 3.07 10.26
C ILE A 100 -5.48 3.22 8.84
N SER A 101 -4.73 4.27 8.60
CA SER A 101 -3.98 4.50 7.36
C SER A 101 -2.68 5.17 7.72
N ALA A 102 -1.73 4.37 8.22
CA ALA A 102 -0.52 4.88 8.83
C ALA A 102 0.74 4.42 8.08
N SER A 103 1.82 5.17 8.20
CA SER A 103 3.14 4.81 7.71
C SER A 103 3.13 4.46 6.21
N GLY A 104 3.44 3.23 5.80
CA GLY A 104 3.32 2.79 4.39
C GLY A 104 1.94 3.03 3.78
N GLY A 105 0.85 3.03 4.59
CA GLY A 105 -0.50 3.40 4.15
C GLY A 105 -0.59 4.87 3.74
N VAL A 106 0.03 5.79 4.50
CA VAL A 106 0.18 7.21 4.13
C VAL A 106 1.01 7.32 2.85
N TYR A 107 2.15 6.60 2.78
CA TYR A 107 3.01 6.63 1.60
C TYR A 107 2.27 6.30 0.31
N ILE A 108 1.41 5.28 0.35
CA ILE A 108 0.55 4.92 -0.78
C ILE A 108 -0.52 5.98 -1.00
N GLY A 109 -1.14 6.47 0.08
CA GLY A 109 -2.26 7.41 0.02
C GLY A 109 -1.91 8.74 -0.62
N VAL A 110 -0.71 9.26 -0.38
CA VAL A 110 -0.26 10.54 -0.97
C VAL A 110 -0.02 10.50 -2.47
N ALA A 111 -0.10 9.31 -3.10
CA ALA A 111 -0.18 9.19 -4.55
C ALA A 111 -1.54 9.61 -5.13
N ALA A 112 -2.59 9.70 -4.31
CA ALA A 112 -3.92 10.14 -4.74
C ALA A 112 -3.97 11.66 -5.01
N GLU A 113 -4.97 12.11 -5.75
CA GLU A 113 -5.23 13.54 -5.97
C GLU A 113 -5.87 14.18 -4.74
N LYS A 114 -6.73 13.41 -4.07
CA LYS A 114 -7.41 13.79 -2.84
C LYS A 114 -7.39 12.65 -1.83
N ILE A 115 -7.31 13.00 -0.57
CA ILE A 115 -7.35 12.09 0.56
C ILE A 115 -8.53 12.48 1.45
N VAL A 116 -9.43 11.54 1.69
CA VAL A 116 -10.56 11.69 2.61
C VAL A 116 -10.34 10.76 3.80
N ALA A 117 -10.57 11.23 5.01
CA ALA A 117 -10.47 10.44 6.23
C ALA A 117 -11.66 10.72 7.17
N ASN A 118 -12.09 9.71 7.95
CA ASN A 118 -12.98 10.00 9.05
C ASN A 118 -12.25 10.84 10.13
N PRO A 119 -12.94 11.68 10.90
CA PRO A 119 -12.32 12.47 11.97
C PRO A 119 -11.48 11.63 12.94
N GLY A 120 -11.94 10.41 13.27
CA GLY A 120 -11.28 9.47 14.17
C GLY A 120 -10.30 8.49 13.51
N THR A 121 -10.04 8.58 12.21
CA THR A 121 -9.04 7.75 11.54
C THR A 121 -7.66 7.92 12.18
N ILE A 122 -6.97 6.83 12.47
CA ILE A 122 -5.55 6.88 12.89
C ILE A 122 -4.69 6.95 11.63
N THR A 123 -3.87 8.01 11.54
CA THR A 123 -2.97 8.22 10.40
C THR A 123 -1.61 8.80 10.84
N GLY A 124 -0.77 9.21 9.90
CA GLY A 124 0.60 9.68 10.22
C GLY A 124 1.58 8.52 10.33
N SER A 125 2.32 8.41 11.46
CA SER A 125 3.42 7.44 11.62
C SER A 125 4.42 7.53 10.46
N ILE A 126 4.74 8.78 10.05
CA ILE A 126 5.73 9.05 9.00
C ILE A 126 7.10 8.86 9.63
N GLY A 127 7.67 7.70 9.43
CA GLY A 127 8.92 7.28 10.04
C GLY A 127 9.38 5.92 9.51
N VAL A 128 10.58 5.53 9.88
CA VAL A 128 11.23 4.29 9.45
C VAL A 128 11.75 3.56 10.67
N ILE A 129 11.48 2.27 10.76
CA ILE A 129 12.05 1.41 11.80
C ILE A 129 12.72 0.20 11.18
N LEU A 130 13.80 -0.23 11.82
CA LEU A 130 14.44 -1.51 11.61
C LEU A 130 14.66 -2.13 12.98
N ARG A 131 14.17 -3.35 13.19
CA ARG A 131 14.22 -4.02 14.48
C ARG A 131 15.02 -5.30 14.36
N GLY A 132 15.97 -5.51 15.27
CA GLY A 132 16.62 -6.78 15.58
C GLY A 132 16.32 -7.18 17.02
N ASN A 133 16.41 -8.45 17.33
CA ASN A 133 16.31 -8.99 18.68
C ASN A 133 17.69 -9.46 19.12
N ASP A 134 18.15 -9.06 20.31
CA ASP A 134 19.31 -9.63 20.95
C ASP A 134 18.85 -10.73 21.91
N LEU A 135 19.15 -11.98 21.58
CA LEU A 135 18.85 -13.17 22.35
C LEU A 135 20.12 -13.84 22.92
N SER A 136 21.27 -13.17 22.84
CA SER A 136 22.57 -13.71 23.28
C SER A 136 22.52 -14.32 24.68
N LYS A 137 21.91 -13.59 25.64
CA LYS A 137 21.75 -14.06 27.02
C LYS A 137 20.85 -15.30 27.15
N VAL A 138 19.89 -15.46 26.25
CA VAL A 138 19.04 -16.66 26.24
C VAL A 138 19.83 -17.85 25.75
N PHE A 139 20.57 -17.70 24.66
CA PHE A 139 21.44 -18.75 24.09
C PHE A 139 22.54 -19.20 25.10
N GLU A 140 23.17 -18.24 25.78
CA GLU A 140 24.08 -18.54 26.83
C GLU A 140 23.49 -19.43 27.93
N ARG A 141 22.30 -19.10 28.44
CA ARG A 141 21.61 -19.84 29.52
C ARG A 141 21.26 -21.27 29.13
N ILE A 142 20.98 -21.54 27.85
CA ILE A 142 20.64 -22.88 27.36
C ILE A 142 21.82 -23.61 26.75
N GLY A 143 23.05 -23.02 26.85
CA GLY A 143 24.27 -23.66 26.40
C GLY A 143 24.46 -23.71 24.88
N ILE A 144 23.76 -22.88 24.13
CA ILE A 144 23.90 -22.78 22.65
C ILE A 144 24.97 -21.75 22.33
N ARG A 145 25.94 -22.13 21.48
CA ARG A 145 26.97 -21.25 20.92
C ARG A 145 26.90 -21.28 19.40
N PHE A 146 27.18 -20.13 18.79
CA PHE A 146 27.23 -19.98 17.34
C PHE A 146 28.64 -19.72 16.90
N ASP A 147 29.17 -20.56 16.03
CA ASP A 147 30.44 -20.36 15.35
C ASP A 147 30.20 -19.83 13.95
N THR A 148 30.38 -18.52 13.76
CA THR A 148 30.07 -17.85 12.50
C THR A 148 31.33 -17.54 11.71
N VAL A 149 31.50 -18.17 10.55
CA VAL A 149 32.50 -17.81 9.56
C VAL A 149 31.88 -16.93 8.49
N LYS A 150 32.39 -15.72 8.29
CA LYS A 150 31.79 -14.73 7.40
C LYS A 150 32.79 -14.03 6.49
N SER A 151 32.38 -13.67 5.30
CA SER A 151 33.19 -13.00 4.29
C SER A 151 33.47 -11.52 4.59
N GLY A 152 32.74 -10.90 5.51
CA GLY A 152 32.88 -9.49 5.88
C GLY A 152 32.19 -9.14 7.18
N PRO A 153 32.59 -8.02 7.83
CA PRO A 153 32.14 -7.68 9.19
C PRO A 153 30.66 -7.53 9.36
N PHE A 154 29.95 -7.08 8.32
CA PHE A 154 28.51 -6.78 8.36
C PHE A 154 27.62 -7.90 7.83
N LYS A 155 28.16 -9.09 7.47
CA LYS A 155 27.36 -10.15 6.83
C LYS A 155 26.32 -10.77 7.76
N ASP A 156 26.56 -10.73 9.06
CA ASP A 156 25.69 -11.21 10.14
C ASP A 156 25.07 -10.08 10.96
N ILE A 157 24.93 -8.91 10.35
CA ILE A 157 24.26 -7.76 10.99
C ILE A 157 22.82 -8.16 11.38
N LEU A 158 22.38 -7.76 12.58
CA LEU A 158 21.12 -8.15 13.21
C LEU A 158 21.02 -9.64 13.55
N SER A 159 22.13 -10.39 13.59
CA SER A 159 22.10 -11.75 14.14
C SER A 159 21.64 -11.71 15.60
N PRO A 160 20.70 -12.61 16.01
CA PRO A 160 20.13 -12.56 17.35
C PRO A 160 21.05 -13.11 18.45
N ASP A 161 22.19 -13.67 18.10
CA ASP A 161 23.12 -14.32 19.00
C ASP A 161 24.16 -13.37 19.62
N ARG A 162 24.16 -12.11 19.19
CA ARG A 162 25.07 -11.07 19.68
C ARG A 162 24.46 -9.66 19.58
N PRO A 163 24.90 -8.72 20.43
CA PRO A 163 24.52 -7.32 20.29
C PRO A 163 25.10 -6.69 19.02
N LEU A 164 24.46 -5.62 18.56
CA LEU A 164 24.96 -4.78 17.47
C LEU A 164 26.23 -4.02 17.93
N SER A 165 27.25 -4.01 17.09
CA SER A 165 28.39 -3.10 17.24
C SER A 165 28.01 -1.66 16.87
N ASP A 166 28.83 -0.68 17.31
CA ASP A 166 28.62 0.74 16.97
C ASP A 166 28.73 0.99 15.46
N ALA A 167 29.64 0.30 14.77
CA ALA A 167 29.79 0.38 13.32
C ALA A 167 28.56 -0.16 12.57
N GLU A 168 27.98 -1.26 13.05
CA GLU A 168 26.74 -1.80 12.48
C GLU A 168 25.56 -0.88 12.73
N ARG A 169 25.48 -0.28 13.93
CA ARG A 169 24.45 0.70 14.26
C ARG A 169 24.53 1.92 13.36
N ALA A 170 25.73 2.46 13.12
CA ALA A 170 25.94 3.59 12.24
C ALA A 170 25.49 3.28 10.80
N LEU A 171 25.89 2.11 10.26
CA LEU A 171 25.48 1.66 8.93
C LEU A 171 23.96 1.53 8.80
N LEU A 172 23.28 0.97 9.80
CA LEU A 172 21.83 0.83 9.80
C LEU A 172 21.13 2.20 9.94
N GLN A 173 21.72 3.14 10.70
CA GLN A 173 21.19 4.49 10.82
C GLN A 173 21.22 5.24 9.48
N GLU A 174 22.30 5.13 8.72
CA GLU A 174 22.39 5.71 7.36
C GLU A 174 21.30 5.15 6.43
N LEU A 175 21.02 3.86 6.50
CA LEU A 175 19.95 3.22 5.74
C LEU A 175 18.56 3.76 6.14
N ILE A 176 18.32 3.94 7.44
CA ILE A 176 17.09 4.52 7.98
C ILE A 176 16.95 5.98 7.52
N ASP A 177 18.00 6.78 7.65
CA ASP A 177 17.99 8.19 7.28
C ASP A 177 17.71 8.38 5.78
N SER A 178 18.30 7.55 4.93
CA SER A 178 18.00 7.52 3.50
C SER A 178 16.54 7.20 3.21
N SER A 179 16.00 6.14 3.84
CA SER A 179 14.60 5.75 3.66
C SER A 179 13.62 6.78 4.22
N TYR A 180 13.98 7.42 5.33
CA TYR A 180 13.21 8.49 5.95
C TYR A 180 13.17 9.74 5.04
N GLY A 181 14.30 10.16 4.51
CA GLY A 181 14.36 11.27 3.56
C GLY A 181 13.48 11.06 2.33
N GLN A 182 13.46 9.83 1.80
CA GLN A 182 12.57 9.47 0.70
C GLN A 182 11.09 9.59 1.11
N PHE A 183 10.71 9.12 2.31
CA PHE A 183 9.32 9.18 2.77
C PHE A 183 8.87 10.64 2.91
N VAL A 184 9.64 11.47 3.62
CA VAL A 184 9.33 12.89 3.83
C VAL A 184 9.21 13.62 2.48
N GLY A 185 10.12 13.34 1.54
CA GLY A 185 10.09 13.93 0.20
C GLY A 185 8.83 13.55 -0.60
N VAL A 186 8.40 12.29 -0.50
CA VAL A 186 7.16 11.83 -1.17
C VAL A 186 5.92 12.46 -0.56
N VAL A 187 5.86 12.61 0.77
CA VAL A 187 4.75 13.31 1.44
C VAL A 187 4.73 14.78 1.05
N ALA A 188 5.86 15.47 1.10
CA ALA A 188 5.99 16.87 0.71
C ALA A 188 5.48 17.10 -0.73
N LYS A 189 5.94 16.27 -1.68
CA LYS A 189 5.52 16.33 -3.08
C LYS A 189 4.04 16.00 -3.26
N GLY A 190 3.57 14.91 -2.63
CA GLY A 190 2.19 14.43 -2.81
C GLY A 190 1.15 15.35 -2.17
N ARG A 191 1.54 16.11 -1.15
CA ARG A 191 0.67 17.06 -0.44
C ARG A 191 0.91 18.51 -0.80
N ASN A 192 1.89 18.79 -1.68
CA ASN A 192 2.32 20.14 -2.02
C ASN A 192 2.68 20.99 -0.77
N LEU A 193 3.44 20.36 0.14
CA LEU A 193 3.93 20.98 1.37
C LEU A 193 5.44 21.20 1.27
N GLU A 194 5.93 22.24 1.95
CA GLU A 194 7.36 22.46 2.11
C GLU A 194 8.00 21.31 2.92
N LEU A 195 9.20 20.88 2.51
CA LEU A 195 9.92 19.75 3.12
C LEU A 195 10.10 19.93 4.63
N GLU A 196 10.47 21.15 5.05
CA GLU A 196 10.67 21.48 6.46
C GLU A 196 9.36 21.49 7.25
N THR A 197 8.24 21.79 6.61
CA THR A 197 6.92 21.68 7.23
C THR A 197 6.58 20.20 7.52
N VAL A 198 6.84 19.32 6.57
CA VAL A 198 6.61 17.89 6.77
C VAL A 198 7.52 17.33 7.87
N LYS A 199 8.80 17.69 7.91
CA LYS A 199 9.74 17.26 8.94
C LYS A 199 9.29 17.58 10.36
N ARG A 200 8.57 18.70 10.57
CA ARG A 200 8.07 19.13 11.90
C ARG A 200 7.09 18.13 12.52
N PHE A 201 6.40 17.34 11.71
CA PHE A 201 5.43 16.35 12.18
C PHE A 201 5.74 14.91 11.75
N ALA A 202 6.80 14.69 10.97
CA ALA A 202 7.22 13.38 10.46
C ALA A 202 8.21 12.66 11.39
N ASP A 203 7.96 12.65 12.69
CA ASP A 203 8.81 12.02 13.71
C ASP A 203 8.30 10.66 14.17
N GLY A 204 7.40 10.05 13.40
CA GLY A 204 6.79 8.76 13.70
C GLY A 204 5.51 8.84 14.54
N ARG A 205 5.10 10.04 14.97
CA ARG A 205 3.84 10.22 15.72
C ARG A 205 2.62 9.94 14.86
N VAL A 206 1.50 9.60 15.51
CA VAL A 206 0.21 9.39 14.86
C VAL A 206 -0.72 10.59 15.11
N PHE A 207 -1.72 10.69 14.25
CA PHE A 207 -2.73 11.75 14.26
C PHE A 207 -4.12 11.17 14.11
N SER A 208 -5.13 11.86 14.60
CA SER A 208 -6.50 11.66 14.12
C SER A 208 -6.66 12.21 12.71
N GLY A 209 -7.71 11.81 12.01
CA GLY A 209 -8.04 12.37 10.70
C GLY A 209 -8.22 13.88 10.73
N GLU A 210 -8.84 14.41 11.79
CA GLU A 210 -9.02 15.84 12.01
C GLU A 210 -7.66 16.57 12.17
N GLN A 211 -6.76 16.04 13.00
CA GLN A 211 -5.40 16.60 13.16
C GLN A 211 -4.61 16.52 11.84
N ALA A 212 -4.76 15.45 11.10
CA ALA A 212 -4.10 15.26 9.80
C ALA A 212 -4.61 16.24 8.74
N GLN A 213 -5.90 16.60 8.79
CA GLN A 213 -6.45 17.65 7.94
C GLN A 213 -5.84 19.01 8.27
N ALA A 214 -5.75 19.35 9.55
CA ALA A 214 -5.14 20.64 9.98
C ALA A 214 -3.66 20.74 9.56
N LEU A 215 -2.95 19.61 9.42
CA LEU A 215 -1.58 19.54 8.93
C LEU A 215 -1.46 19.53 7.39
N GLY A 216 -2.57 19.49 6.66
CA GLY A 216 -2.59 19.36 5.20
C GLY A 216 -2.28 17.94 4.68
N LEU A 217 -2.19 16.96 5.57
CA LEU A 217 -1.97 15.55 5.19
C LEU A 217 -3.23 14.91 4.60
N VAL A 218 -4.42 15.33 5.06
CA VAL A 218 -5.76 14.94 4.56
C VAL A 218 -6.43 16.16 3.95
N ASP A 219 -7.19 15.99 2.85
CA ASP A 219 -7.90 17.09 2.19
C ASP A 219 -9.26 17.35 2.82
N GLU A 220 -10.04 16.31 3.04
CA GLU A 220 -11.43 16.41 3.49
C GLU A 220 -11.74 15.37 4.57
N LEU A 221 -12.60 15.74 5.52
CA LEU A 221 -13.17 14.79 6.47
C LEU A 221 -14.44 14.18 5.90
N GLY A 222 -14.56 12.87 6.04
CA GLY A 222 -15.72 12.13 5.56
C GLY A 222 -15.48 10.62 5.54
N ASP A 223 -16.53 9.90 5.22
CA ASP A 223 -16.53 8.45 5.08
C ASP A 223 -16.12 8.00 3.66
N GLU A 224 -16.21 6.70 3.42
CA GLU A 224 -15.90 6.15 2.10
C GLU A 224 -16.89 6.58 1.02
N ASP A 225 -18.16 6.87 1.38
CA ASP A 225 -19.16 7.35 0.42
C ASP A 225 -18.85 8.80 -0.01
N HIS A 226 -18.39 9.64 0.92
CA HIS A 226 -17.91 10.98 0.59
C HIS A 226 -16.71 10.91 -0.39
N ALA A 227 -15.73 10.04 -0.12
CA ALA A 227 -14.60 9.83 -1.03
C ALA A 227 -15.03 9.29 -2.42
N ARG A 228 -16.06 8.44 -2.46
CA ARG A 228 -16.66 7.93 -3.70
C ARG A 228 -17.27 9.06 -4.54
N ARG A 229 -18.08 9.92 -3.90
CA ARG A 229 -18.66 11.08 -4.58
C ARG A 229 -17.61 12.04 -5.09
N LEU A 230 -16.60 12.33 -4.28
CA LEU A 230 -15.48 13.17 -4.70
C LEU A 230 -14.73 12.59 -5.90
N ALA A 231 -14.49 11.27 -5.92
CA ALA A 231 -13.87 10.60 -7.06
C ALA A 231 -14.74 10.64 -8.32
N ALA A 232 -16.07 10.50 -8.16
CA ALA A 232 -17.02 10.64 -9.26
C ALA A 232 -16.99 12.06 -9.84
N LYS A 233 -17.07 13.07 -8.98
CA LYS A 233 -17.01 14.49 -9.35
C LYS A 233 -15.73 14.83 -10.11
N LEU A 234 -14.57 14.41 -9.63
CA LEU A 234 -13.29 14.65 -10.30
C LEU A 234 -13.20 13.99 -11.68
N ALA A 235 -13.91 12.88 -11.89
CA ALA A 235 -13.96 12.15 -13.16
C ALA A 235 -15.19 12.48 -14.03
N GLU A 236 -15.97 13.50 -13.67
CA GLU A 236 -17.19 13.92 -14.37
C GLU A 236 -18.19 12.76 -14.55
N LEU A 237 -18.32 11.93 -13.50
CA LEU A 237 -19.28 10.83 -13.42
C LEU A 237 -20.48 11.26 -12.56
N ASP A 238 -21.58 10.54 -12.69
CA ASP A 238 -22.77 10.73 -11.86
C ASP A 238 -22.46 10.32 -10.41
N GLU A 239 -22.52 11.28 -9.49
CA GLU A 239 -22.15 11.08 -8.07
C GLU A 239 -23.14 10.17 -7.34
N ASP A 240 -24.40 10.15 -7.74
CA ASP A 240 -25.47 9.41 -7.03
C ASP A 240 -25.66 7.99 -7.57
N ASP A 241 -25.44 7.76 -8.87
CA ASP A 241 -25.69 6.45 -9.52
C ASP A 241 -24.44 5.58 -9.66
N ILE A 242 -23.23 6.11 -9.42
CA ILE A 242 -21.99 5.35 -9.57
C ILE A 242 -21.78 4.34 -8.45
N ARG A 243 -21.81 3.04 -8.79
CA ARG A 243 -21.43 1.94 -7.90
C ARG A 243 -20.04 1.45 -8.28
N PRO A 244 -19.02 1.56 -7.40
CA PRO A 244 -17.68 1.13 -7.70
C PRO A 244 -17.56 -0.38 -7.94
N VAL A 245 -16.79 -0.76 -8.95
CA VAL A 245 -16.43 -2.16 -9.20
C VAL A 245 -15.19 -2.52 -8.38
N THR A 246 -15.35 -3.36 -7.38
CA THR A 246 -14.22 -3.79 -6.53
C THR A 246 -13.33 -4.78 -7.29
N LEU A 247 -12.08 -4.40 -7.46
CA LEU A 247 -11.02 -5.19 -8.09
C LEU A 247 -10.03 -5.72 -7.04
N GLY A 248 -9.31 -6.77 -7.37
CA GLY A 248 -8.28 -7.32 -6.49
C GLY A 248 -8.84 -7.89 -5.17
N LYS A 249 -10.05 -8.42 -5.17
CA LYS A 249 -10.61 -9.08 -3.97
C LYS A 249 -9.67 -10.17 -3.48
N GLN A 250 -9.39 -10.19 -2.19
CA GLN A 250 -8.74 -11.32 -1.56
C GLN A 250 -9.66 -12.56 -1.71
N ARG A 251 -9.18 -13.60 -2.37
CA ARG A 251 -9.90 -14.88 -2.36
C ARG A 251 -9.88 -15.39 -0.91
N ARG A 252 -11.02 -15.36 -0.22
CA ARG A 252 -11.17 -16.12 1.01
C ARG A 252 -10.87 -17.58 0.67
N LYS A 253 -9.76 -18.11 1.17
CA LYS A 253 -9.50 -19.55 1.10
C LYS A 253 -10.62 -20.22 1.88
N LEU A 254 -11.26 -21.22 1.28
CA LEU A 254 -12.30 -22.04 1.95
C LEU A 254 -11.81 -22.71 3.25
N SER A 255 -10.49 -22.74 3.49
CA SER A 255 -9.89 -23.20 4.75
C SER A 255 -10.35 -22.42 6.01
N GLY A 256 -11.00 -21.25 5.83
CA GLY A 256 -11.61 -20.49 6.95
C GLY A 256 -12.91 -21.05 7.53
N LEU A 257 -13.42 -22.18 6.99
CA LEU A 257 -14.65 -22.82 7.47
C LEU A 257 -14.42 -23.83 8.60
N LEU A 258 -13.17 -24.13 8.96
CA LEU A 258 -12.87 -25.00 10.10
C LEU A 258 -12.88 -24.21 11.42
N PRO A 259 -13.59 -24.68 12.48
CA PRO A 259 -13.56 -24.05 13.79
C PRO A 259 -12.10 -23.98 14.31
N GLY A 260 -11.61 -22.79 14.65
CA GLY A 260 -10.22 -22.57 15.10
C GLY A 260 -9.28 -22.02 14.04
N SER A 261 -9.60 -22.07 12.74
CA SER A 261 -8.72 -21.54 11.67
C SER A 261 -8.59 -20.02 11.71
N GLN A 262 -9.59 -19.31 12.22
CA GLN A 262 -9.53 -17.85 12.38
C GLN A 262 -8.55 -17.43 13.48
N LEU A 263 -8.51 -18.15 14.60
CA LEU A 263 -7.58 -17.90 15.70
C LEU A 263 -6.13 -18.20 15.27
N LEU A 264 -5.93 -19.32 14.60
CA LEU A 264 -4.63 -19.69 14.00
C LEU A 264 -4.16 -18.67 12.95
N HIS A 265 -5.07 -18.15 12.14
CA HIS A 265 -4.75 -17.15 11.13
C HIS A 265 -4.41 -15.80 11.76
N GLN A 266 -5.11 -15.38 12.81
CA GLN A 266 -4.79 -14.18 13.59
C GLN A 266 -3.46 -14.33 14.37
N LEU A 267 -3.19 -15.49 14.95
CA LEU A 267 -1.91 -15.81 15.59
C LEU A 267 -0.78 -15.86 14.57
N GLN A 268 -1.00 -16.47 13.42
CA GLN A 268 -0.03 -16.47 12.31
C GLN A 268 0.24 -15.06 11.78
N GLN A 269 -0.79 -14.21 11.65
CA GLN A 269 -0.62 -12.82 11.25
C GLN A 269 0.15 -12.02 12.30
N ARG A 270 -0.13 -12.19 13.60
CA ARG A 270 0.61 -11.53 14.67
C ARG A 270 2.05 -12.02 14.75
N LEU A 271 2.26 -13.33 14.74
CA LEU A 271 3.61 -13.93 14.74
C LEU A 271 4.41 -13.55 13.47
N SER A 272 3.78 -13.52 12.30
CA SER A 272 4.47 -13.10 11.08
C SER A 272 4.83 -11.62 11.10
N LEU A 273 4.03 -10.75 11.71
CA LEU A 273 4.38 -9.34 11.90
C LEU A 273 5.55 -9.16 12.87
N GLU A 274 5.64 -9.99 13.91
CA GLU A 274 6.76 -9.94 14.85
C GLU A 274 8.02 -10.62 14.32
N LEU A 275 7.88 -11.74 13.61
CA LEU A 275 9.00 -12.47 13.04
C LEU A 275 9.51 -11.88 11.72
N MET A 276 8.61 -11.36 10.85
CA MET A 276 9.01 -10.66 9.62
C MET A 276 9.64 -9.29 9.87
N GLY A 277 9.46 -8.72 11.07
CA GLY A 277 10.05 -7.42 11.42
C GLY A 277 11.54 -7.47 11.71
N SER A 278 12.14 -8.66 11.87
CA SER A 278 13.59 -8.78 12.06
C SER A 278 14.31 -8.67 10.72
N GLY A 279 15.14 -7.63 10.58
CA GLY A 279 16.01 -7.44 9.41
C GLY A 279 15.36 -6.79 8.19
N GLN A 280 14.11 -6.32 8.25
CA GLN A 280 13.48 -5.56 7.17
C GLN A 280 13.27 -4.10 7.55
N VAL A 281 13.55 -3.20 6.61
CA VAL A 281 13.21 -1.78 6.75
C VAL A 281 11.70 -1.62 6.56
N LEU A 282 11.02 -1.06 7.55
CA LEU A 282 9.58 -0.99 7.61
C LEU A 282 9.07 0.45 7.74
N TRP A 283 8.00 0.72 7.03
CA TRP A 283 7.04 1.78 7.29
C TRP A 283 5.79 1.13 7.89
N LEU A 284 5.84 0.88 9.20
CA LEU A 284 4.81 0.15 9.92
C LEU A 284 4.48 0.86 11.23
N TYR A 285 3.20 1.21 11.42
CA TYR A 285 2.66 1.59 12.72
C TYR A 285 2.34 0.32 13.53
N ARG A 286 2.84 0.26 14.75
CA ARG A 286 2.52 -0.79 15.73
C ARG A 286 1.84 -0.13 16.93
N PRO A 287 0.55 -0.42 17.16
CA PRO A 287 -0.17 0.08 18.33
C PRO A 287 0.35 -0.56 19.61
#